data_353eae84c9a45acd1d855959c9ed2e09
#
_entry.id   353eae84c9a45acd1d855959c9ed2e09
#
_cell.length_a   1.000
_cell.length_b   1.000
_cell.length_c   1.000
_cell.angle_alpha   90.00
_cell.angle_beta   90.00
_cell.angle_gamma   90.00
#
_symmetry.space_group_name_H-M   'P 1'
#
loop_
_entity.id
_entity.type
_entity.pdbx_description
1 polymer ?
#
loop_
_entity_poly.entity_id
_entity_poly.type
_entity_poly.pdbx_seq_one_letter_code
_entity_poly.pdbx_strand_id
1 'polypeptide(L)'
;MSRKITIAGHEFSLLAMTWPVFIELLLQMLVGNIDQIMLSRYNATAVAAVGNANQIMTTLILTFNVISLAATIMLSQYLGARGYDKVEQIYTLAVCLNLAVSLVITTGLLLGADGLFSLMQVPMEARPEAKSYLLITALSLPCQALMLTFSAFLRAHAKMLVIMLSTGAINLINIVGNTAFIYGLGPMPQLGAAGAAISTSICRTVGMLMMIFAFFHTVQNARVSLKVLRPFPTGLLKRFLGIGLPAGGEGLSYNLSQSTSLVFVNLMGTFAVTTRMYCVMFAQVCYMLINAVSQAVAIVVGYCVGAKDFDQADRQNWKVLKTFTPITLIIAAVLAVFSQPLLSLFSSDPQVIALGQKVMIVEVILELGRCFNIVMVRNLQAVGDVRFPVLVGIASQWIVGVGVAWLLGIHFALDENLRAVIFVIRWKRGGWRHIKTV
;
A
#
# COMPACT_ATOMS: atom_id res chain seq x y z
N MET A 1 9.35 -22.87 11.33
CA MET A 1 8.75 -21.91 10.39
C MET A 1 9.07 -22.15 8.91
N SER A 2 10.05 -22.98 8.59
CA SER A 2 10.45 -23.30 7.20
C SER A 2 9.62 -24.40 6.53
N ARG A 3 8.54 -24.90 7.17
CA ARG A 3 7.76 -25.99 6.59
C ARG A 3 7.00 -25.47 5.37
N LYS A 4 7.38 -25.91 4.18
CA LYS A 4 6.68 -25.64 2.94
C LYS A 4 5.25 -26.20 3.01
N ILE A 5 4.32 -25.48 2.43
CA ILE A 5 2.92 -25.85 2.31
C ILE A 5 2.65 -26.04 0.84
N THR A 6 2.12 -27.19 0.46
CA THR A 6 1.77 -27.45 -0.94
C THR A 6 0.26 -27.31 -1.12
N ILE A 7 -0.17 -26.43 -2.02
CA ILE A 7 -1.58 -26.19 -2.36
C ILE A 7 -1.69 -26.19 -3.88
N ALA A 8 -2.58 -26.99 -4.42
CA ALA A 8 -2.81 -27.13 -5.87
C ALA A 8 -1.54 -27.39 -6.71
N GLY A 9 -0.48 -27.98 -6.11
CA GLY A 9 0.81 -28.22 -6.76
C GLY A 9 1.83 -27.10 -6.61
N HIS A 10 1.49 -26.00 -5.93
CA HIS A 10 2.41 -24.89 -5.64
C HIS A 10 2.93 -24.98 -4.21
N GLU A 11 4.24 -24.78 -4.04
CA GLU A 11 4.89 -24.76 -2.73
C GLU A 11 4.98 -23.33 -2.19
N PHE A 12 4.49 -23.13 -0.97
CA PHE A 12 4.53 -21.83 -0.28
C PHE A 12 5.35 -21.93 1.01
N SER A 13 6.17 -20.92 1.26
CA SER A 13 6.81 -20.67 2.55
C SER A 13 6.45 -19.26 2.99
N LEU A 14 5.60 -19.14 4.01
CA LEU A 14 5.13 -17.84 4.50
C LEU A 14 6.28 -16.89 4.85
N LEU A 15 7.32 -17.41 5.53
CA LEU A 15 8.48 -16.59 5.88
C LEU A 15 9.25 -16.11 4.65
N ALA A 16 9.46 -17.01 3.66
CA ALA A 16 10.14 -16.66 2.41
C ALA A 16 9.34 -15.66 1.57
N MET A 17 8.02 -15.58 1.74
CA MET A 17 7.16 -14.58 1.09
C MET A 17 7.12 -13.27 1.89
N THR A 18 7.05 -13.35 3.22
CA THR A 18 6.90 -12.17 4.09
C THR A 18 8.15 -11.30 4.07
N TRP A 19 9.34 -11.91 4.20
CA TRP A 19 10.58 -11.16 4.34
C TRP A 19 10.90 -10.25 3.14
N PRO A 20 10.78 -10.71 1.88
CA PRO A 20 10.97 -9.84 0.73
C PRO A 20 9.97 -8.68 0.69
N VAL A 21 8.69 -8.90 1.04
CA VAL A 21 7.69 -7.84 1.08
C VAL A 21 8.00 -6.82 2.18
N PHE A 22 8.46 -7.27 3.34
CA PHE A 22 8.87 -6.37 4.41
C PHE A 22 10.05 -5.49 4.00
N ILE A 23 11.09 -6.08 3.39
CA ILE A 23 12.23 -5.32 2.86
C ILE A 23 11.79 -4.36 1.76
N GLU A 24 10.90 -4.79 0.86
CA GLU A 24 10.35 -3.93 -0.20
C GLU A 24 9.68 -2.67 0.40
N LEU A 25 8.84 -2.84 1.43
CA LEU A 25 8.18 -1.72 2.11
C LEU A 25 9.17 -0.79 2.81
N LEU A 26 10.21 -1.35 3.46
CA LEU A 26 11.29 -0.56 4.06
C LEU A 26 12.06 0.25 3.00
N LEU A 27 12.39 -0.37 1.88
CA LEU A 27 13.08 0.30 0.78
C LEU A 27 12.25 1.44 0.19
N GLN A 28 10.94 1.25 0.03
CA GLN A 28 10.03 2.31 -0.43
C GLN A 28 9.98 3.49 0.55
N MET A 29 9.91 3.21 1.86
CA MET A 29 9.93 4.27 2.88
C MET A 29 11.25 5.04 2.88
N LEU A 30 12.37 4.34 2.81
CA LEU A 30 13.71 4.96 2.82
C LEU A 30 13.91 5.88 1.62
N VAL A 31 13.53 5.45 0.42
CA VAL A 31 13.66 6.27 -0.79
C VAL A 31 12.79 7.51 -0.73
N GLY A 32 11.54 7.41 -0.27
CA GLY A 32 10.67 8.56 -0.11
C GLY A 32 11.27 9.63 0.83
N ASN A 33 11.95 9.20 1.91
CA ASN A 33 12.65 10.10 2.81
C ASN A 33 13.91 10.70 2.17
N ILE A 34 14.69 9.91 1.43
CA ILE A 34 15.89 10.37 0.73
C ILE A 34 15.52 11.43 -0.31
N ASP A 35 14.47 11.21 -1.10
CA ASP A 35 13.98 12.17 -2.09
C ASP A 35 13.64 13.52 -1.46
N GLN A 36 12.96 13.52 -0.30
CA GLN A 36 12.64 14.73 0.43
C GLN A 36 13.88 15.44 0.96
N ILE A 37 14.86 14.69 1.52
CA ILE A 37 16.12 15.24 1.99
C ILE A 37 16.92 15.86 0.83
N MET A 38 16.95 15.20 -0.32
CA MET A 38 17.67 15.71 -1.50
C MET A 38 17.06 17.03 -1.99
N LEU A 39 15.73 17.10 -2.07
CA LEU A 39 15.02 18.32 -2.47
C LEU A 39 15.18 19.45 -1.44
N SER A 40 15.16 19.14 -0.14
CA SER A 40 15.30 20.15 0.92
C SER A 40 16.67 20.84 0.91
N ARG A 41 17.70 20.11 0.49
CA ARG A 41 19.04 20.68 0.29
C ARG A 41 19.18 21.56 -0.94
N TYR A 42 18.27 21.41 -1.91
CA TYR A 42 18.27 22.23 -3.12
C TYR A 42 17.53 23.56 -2.88
N ASN A 43 16.24 23.51 -2.52
CA ASN A 43 15.42 24.71 -2.27
C ASN A 43 14.17 24.34 -1.45
N ALA A 44 13.84 25.13 -0.43
CA ALA A 44 12.64 24.94 0.38
C ALA A 44 11.33 25.11 -0.43
N THR A 45 11.30 26.02 -1.39
CA THR A 45 10.14 26.21 -2.31
C THR A 45 9.91 24.97 -3.16
N ALA A 46 10.97 24.33 -3.65
CA ALA A 46 10.89 23.09 -4.40
C ALA A 46 10.29 21.94 -3.58
N VAL A 47 10.60 21.86 -2.28
CA VAL A 47 10.00 20.85 -1.37
C VAL A 47 8.49 21.03 -1.28
N ALA A 48 8.02 22.27 -1.10
CA ALA A 48 6.60 22.57 -1.01
C ALA A 48 5.88 22.28 -2.35
N ALA A 49 6.49 22.65 -3.47
CA ALA A 49 5.97 22.39 -4.81
C ALA A 49 5.83 20.89 -5.10
N VAL A 50 6.89 20.11 -4.85
CA VAL A 50 6.91 18.65 -5.04
C VAL A 50 5.97 17.96 -4.05
N GLY A 51 5.89 18.43 -2.79
CA GLY A 51 4.97 17.90 -1.79
C GLY A 51 3.51 17.98 -2.24
N ASN A 52 3.06 19.14 -2.75
CA ASN A 52 1.72 19.33 -3.28
C ASN A 52 1.44 18.44 -4.50
N ALA A 53 2.37 18.36 -5.44
CA ALA A 53 2.24 17.49 -6.61
C ALA A 53 2.21 15.99 -6.23
N ASN A 54 3.05 15.57 -5.28
CA ASN A 54 3.08 14.20 -4.77
C ASN A 54 1.78 13.81 -4.05
N GLN A 55 1.11 14.74 -3.35
CA GLN A 55 -0.18 14.48 -2.73
C GLN A 55 -1.23 14.09 -3.78
N ILE A 56 -1.28 14.81 -4.91
CA ILE A 56 -2.13 14.47 -6.06
C ILE A 56 -1.74 13.10 -6.60
N MET A 57 -0.46 12.88 -6.89
CA MET A 57 0.05 11.63 -7.46
C MET A 57 -0.25 10.42 -6.59
N THR A 58 -0.03 10.51 -5.28
CA THR A 58 -0.30 9.41 -4.33
C THR A 58 -1.77 9.03 -4.33
N THR A 59 -2.67 10.02 -4.36
CA THR A 59 -4.12 9.79 -4.42
C THR A 59 -4.52 9.08 -5.71
N LEU A 60 -3.95 9.47 -6.85
CA LEU A 60 -4.23 8.86 -8.15
C LEU A 60 -3.64 7.44 -8.27
N ILE A 61 -2.45 7.20 -7.73
CA ILE A 61 -1.82 5.88 -7.70
C ILE A 61 -2.64 4.88 -6.87
N LEU A 62 -3.40 5.32 -5.86
CA LEU A 62 -4.34 4.45 -5.14
C LEU A 62 -5.32 3.74 -6.09
N THR A 63 -5.79 4.41 -7.15
CA THR A 63 -6.70 3.80 -8.14
C THR A 63 -6.04 2.61 -8.84
N PHE A 64 -4.78 2.72 -9.20
CA PHE A 64 -4.02 1.61 -9.82
C PHE A 64 -3.77 0.46 -8.84
N ASN A 65 -3.51 0.79 -7.56
CA ASN A 65 -3.35 -0.22 -6.51
C ASN A 65 -4.64 -1.02 -6.28
N VAL A 66 -5.81 -0.39 -6.38
CA VAL A 66 -7.12 -1.03 -6.27
C VAL A 66 -7.32 -2.08 -7.36
N ILE A 67 -7.01 -1.72 -8.60
CA ILE A 67 -7.08 -2.63 -9.74
C ILE A 67 -6.08 -3.79 -9.55
N SER A 68 -4.86 -3.48 -9.14
CA SER A 68 -3.80 -4.46 -8.88
C SER A 68 -4.15 -5.43 -7.73
N LEU A 69 -4.80 -4.93 -6.67
CA LEU A 69 -5.31 -5.75 -5.57
C LEU A 69 -6.38 -6.73 -6.03
N ALA A 70 -7.37 -6.26 -6.80
CA ALA A 70 -8.41 -7.12 -7.36
C ALA A 70 -7.82 -8.21 -8.26
N ALA A 71 -6.82 -7.85 -9.09
CA ALA A 71 -6.08 -8.82 -9.90
C ALA A 71 -5.39 -9.88 -9.04
N THR A 72 -4.68 -9.48 -7.99
CA THR A 72 -3.96 -10.42 -7.09
C THR A 72 -4.92 -11.39 -6.43
N ILE A 73 -6.07 -10.92 -5.92
CA ILE A 73 -7.10 -11.76 -5.28
C ILE A 73 -7.68 -12.75 -6.28
N MET A 74 -8.11 -12.28 -7.44
CA MET A 74 -8.71 -13.15 -8.45
C MET A 74 -7.70 -14.17 -8.98
N LEU A 75 -6.47 -13.74 -9.28
CA LEU A 75 -5.41 -14.64 -9.76
C LEU A 75 -5.09 -15.73 -8.73
N SER A 76 -4.92 -15.39 -7.46
CA SER A 76 -4.62 -16.40 -6.44
C SER A 76 -5.72 -17.45 -6.32
N GLN A 77 -7.01 -17.05 -6.44
CA GLN A 77 -8.15 -17.97 -6.42
C GLN A 77 -8.17 -18.86 -7.66
N TYR A 78 -8.05 -18.28 -8.88
CA TYR A 78 -8.09 -19.07 -10.12
C TYR A 78 -6.87 -19.96 -10.31
N LEU A 79 -5.70 -19.55 -9.84
CA LEU A 79 -4.51 -20.40 -9.80
C LEU A 79 -4.69 -21.58 -8.84
N GLY A 80 -5.29 -21.34 -7.67
CA GLY A 80 -5.67 -22.39 -6.73
C GLY A 80 -6.68 -23.38 -7.31
N ALA A 81 -7.63 -22.89 -8.10
CA ALA A 81 -8.63 -23.71 -8.83
C ALA A 81 -8.09 -24.36 -10.11
N ARG A 82 -6.84 -24.09 -10.50
CA ARG A 82 -6.23 -24.52 -11.79
C ARG A 82 -7.00 -24.04 -13.03
N GLY A 83 -7.68 -22.90 -12.93
CA GLY A 83 -8.47 -22.30 -14.01
C GLY A 83 -7.63 -21.40 -14.92
N TYR A 84 -6.64 -21.97 -15.63
CA TYR A 84 -5.64 -21.22 -16.40
C TYR A 84 -6.23 -20.33 -17.51
N ASP A 85 -7.33 -20.75 -18.16
CA ASP A 85 -8.00 -19.91 -19.16
C ASP A 85 -8.52 -18.60 -18.58
N LYS A 86 -9.03 -18.64 -17.33
CA LYS A 86 -9.48 -17.44 -16.62
C LYS A 86 -8.31 -16.60 -16.13
N VAL A 87 -7.20 -17.22 -15.78
CA VAL A 87 -5.98 -16.54 -15.39
C VAL A 87 -5.46 -15.65 -16.53
N GLU A 88 -5.41 -16.16 -17.78
CA GLU A 88 -5.01 -15.37 -18.95
C GLU A 88 -5.97 -14.19 -19.22
N GLN A 89 -7.30 -14.43 -19.06
CA GLN A 89 -8.29 -13.36 -19.17
C GLN A 89 -8.08 -12.27 -18.12
N ILE A 90 -7.76 -12.64 -16.87
CA ILE A 90 -7.51 -11.69 -15.77
C ILE A 90 -6.25 -10.87 -16.03
N TYR A 91 -5.14 -11.49 -16.51
CA TYR A 91 -3.95 -10.74 -16.88
C TYR A 91 -4.27 -9.65 -17.90
N THR A 92 -4.93 -10.05 -18.99
CA THR A 92 -5.25 -9.13 -20.08
C THR A 92 -6.22 -8.04 -19.63
N LEU A 93 -7.26 -8.40 -18.87
CA LEU A 93 -8.24 -7.46 -18.36
C LEU A 93 -7.60 -6.43 -17.40
N ALA A 94 -6.75 -6.88 -16.48
CA ALA A 94 -6.06 -5.99 -15.53
C ALA A 94 -5.11 -5.00 -16.23
N VAL A 95 -4.35 -5.47 -17.23
CA VAL A 95 -3.50 -4.62 -18.07
C VAL A 95 -4.33 -3.58 -18.80
N CYS A 96 -5.42 -4.00 -19.48
CA CYS A 96 -6.28 -3.07 -20.22
C CYS A 96 -6.95 -2.04 -19.30
N LEU A 97 -7.44 -2.46 -18.14
CA LEU A 97 -8.11 -1.56 -17.18
C LEU A 97 -7.12 -0.54 -16.61
N ASN A 98 -5.97 -0.99 -16.10
CA ASN A 98 -4.99 -0.07 -15.54
C ASN A 98 -4.41 0.88 -16.59
N LEU A 99 -4.18 0.39 -17.81
CA LEU A 99 -3.72 1.24 -18.91
C LEU A 99 -4.78 2.26 -19.31
N ALA A 100 -6.04 1.85 -19.49
CA ALA A 100 -7.12 2.76 -19.85
C ALA A 100 -7.34 3.84 -18.78
N VAL A 101 -7.41 3.43 -17.50
CA VAL A 101 -7.58 4.37 -16.38
C VAL A 101 -6.38 5.32 -16.27
N SER A 102 -5.16 4.82 -16.44
CA SER A 102 -3.95 5.67 -16.39
C SER A 102 -3.91 6.70 -17.53
N LEU A 103 -4.33 6.32 -18.75
CA LEU A 103 -4.41 7.24 -19.88
C LEU A 103 -5.45 8.33 -19.64
N VAL A 104 -6.63 7.98 -19.12
CA VAL A 104 -7.69 8.93 -18.75
C VAL A 104 -7.18 9.91 -17.69
N ILE A 105 -6.54 9.41 -16.63
CA ILE A 105 -5.98 10.23 -15.56
C ILE A 105 -4.86 11.13 -16.10
N THR A 106 -3.94 10.60 -16.91
CA THR A 106 -2.86 11.38 -17.52
C THR A 106 -3.42 12.52 -18.36
N THR A 107 -4.36 12.23 -19.25
CA THR A 107 -5.01 13.25 -20.09
C THR A 107 -5.72 14.31 -19.23
N GLY A 108 -6.44 13.87 -18.19
CA GLY A 108 -7.10 14.78 -17.24
C GLY A 108 -6.12 15.69 -16.51
N LEU A 109 -4.94 15.18 -16.10
CA LEU A 109 -3.90 16.00 -15.49
C LEU A 109 -3.25 16.98 -16.47
N LEU A 110 -2.99 16.56 -17.71
CA LEU A 110 -2.40 17.43 -18.73
C LEU A 110 -3.31 18.61 -19.05
N LEU A 111 -4.62 18.40 -19.05
CA LEU A 111 -5.62 19.42 -19.36
C LEU A 111 -6.05 20.25 -18.15
N GLY A 112 -6.05 19.65 -16.94
CA GLY A 112 -6.66 20.20 -15.74
C GLY A 112 -5.71 20.61 -14.63
N ALA A 113 -4.38 20.57 -14.82
CA ALA A 113 -3.39 20.85 -13.79
C ALA A 113 -3.61 22.21 -13.08
N ASP A 114 -3.87 23.27 -13.83
CA ASP A 114 -4.06 24.62 -13.27
C ASP A 114 -5.32 24.71 -12.40
N GLY A 115 -6.39 24.01 -12.78
CA GLY A 115 -7.62 23.91 -11.99
C GLY A 115 -7.39 23.16 -10.67
N LEU A 116 -6.64 22.07 -10.69
CA LEU A 116 -6.28 21.31 -9.50
C LEU A 116 -5.46 22.14 -8.51
N PHE A 117 -4.43 22.84 -8.97
CA PHE A 117 -3.63 23.71 -8.12
C PHE A 117 -4.42 24.89 -7.55
N SER A 118 -5.39 25.40 -8.30
CA SER A 118 -6.29 26.44 -7.81
C SER A 118 -7.23 25.92 -6.74
N LEU A 119 -7.77 24.71 -6.90
CA LEU A 119 -8.61 24.03 -5.91
C LEU A 119 -7.84 23.72 -4.61
N MET A 120 -6.57 23.32 -4.72
CA MET A 120 -5.69 23.05 -3.59
C MET A 120 -5.10 24.31 -2.95
N GLN A 121 -5.40 25.50 -3.49
CA GLN A 121 -4.87 26.80 -3.02
C GLN A 121 -3.34 26.83 -2.94
N VAL A 122 -2.66 26.15 -3.88
CA VAL A 122 -1.18 26.14 -3.95
C VAL A 122 -0.67 27.57 -4.15
N PRO A 123 0.33 28.03 -3.33
CA PRO A 123 0.91 29.38 -3.46
C PRO A 123 1.41 29.65 -4.86
N MET A 124 1.17 30.88 -5.36
CA MET A 124 1.53 31.27 -6.73
C MET A 124 3.01 31.08 -7.04
N GLU A 125 3.87 31.30 -6.05
CA GLU A 125 5.33 31.16 -6.17
C GLU A 125 5.76 29.71 -6.42
N ALA A 126 5.05 28.73 -5.84
CA ALA A 126 5.37 27.31 -5.99
C ALA A 126 4.70 26.66 -7.22
N ARG A 127 3.68 27.31 -7.84
CA ARG A 127 2.90 26.74 -8.94
C ARG A 127 3.74 26.36 -10.18
N PRO A 128 4.69 27.17 -10.66
CA PRO A 128 5.47 26.82 -11.85
C PRO A 128 6.26 25.51 -11.66
N GLU A 129 6.96 25.37 -10.52
CA GLU A 129 7.72 24.17 -10.21
C GLU A 129 6.80 22.95 -9.97
N ALA A 130 5.70 23.16 -9.22
CA ALA A 130 4.71 22.12 -8.97
C ALA A 130 4.06 21.61 -10.27
N LYS A 131 3.74 22.53 -11.20
CA LYS A 131 3.17 22.20 -12.51
C LYS A 131 4.16 21.43 -13.37
N SER A 132 5.40 21.88 -13.46
CA SER A 132 6.46 21.18 -14.19
C SER A 132 6.65 19.77 -13.66
N TYR A 133 6.76 19.60 -12.34
CA TYR A 133 6.87 18.30 -11.69
C TYR A 133 5.66 17.42 -11.98
N LEU A 134 4.44 17.95 -11.81
CA LEU A 134 3.20 17.20 -12.00
C LEU A 134 3.06 16.72 -13.45
N LEU A 135 3.30 17.58 -14.45
CA LEU A 135 3.15 17.23 -15.85
C LEU A 135 4.17 16.18 -16.30
N ILE A 136 5.43 16.32 -15.89
CA ILE A 136 6.48 15.33 -16.22
C ILE A 136 6.14 13.98 -15.60
N THR A 137 5.76 13.95 -14.31
CA THR A 137 5.40 12.71 -13.63
C THR A 137 4.08 12.12 -14.12
N ALA A 138 3.12 12.93 -14.57
CA ALA A 138 1.86 12.48 -15.17
C ALA A 138 2.09 11.64 -16.43
N LEU A 139 3.03 12.02 -17.28
CA LEU A 139 3.38 11.26 -18.48
C LEU A 139 3.87 9.84 -18.17
N SER A 140 4.42 9.61 -16.99
CA SER A 140 4.89 8.30 -16.53
C SER A 140 3.84 7.47 -15.80
N LEU A 141 2.60 7.97 -15.59
CA LEU A 141 1.54 7.23 -14.90
C LEU A 141 1.15 5.92 -15.61
N PRO A 142 1.08 5.82 -16.94
CA PRO A 142 0.86 4.54 -17.59
C PRO A 142 1.95 3.51 -17.27
N CYS A 143 3.21 3.94 -17.20
CA CYS A 143 4.31 3.07 -16.79
C CYS A 143 4.14 2.62 -15.33
N GLN A 144 3.76 3.53 -14.43
CA GLN A 144 3.48 3.23 -13.03
C GLN A 144 2.31 2.23 -12.88
N ALA A 145 1.23 2.43 -13.62
CA ALA A 145 0.07 1.55 -13.61
C ALA A 145 0.42 0.12 -14.07
N LEU A 146 1.19 0.00 -15.15
CA LEU A 146 1.66 -1.30 -15.64
C LEU A 146 2.65 -1.94 -14.69
N MET A 147 3.59 -1.18 -14.12
CA MET A 147 4.53 -1.68 -13.10
C MET A 147 3.77 -2.32 -11.92
N LEU A 148 2.74 -1.65 -11.39
CA LEU A 148 1.90 -2.17 -10.30
C LEU A 148 1.11 -3.40 -10.73
N THR A 149 0.61 -3.43 -11.97
CA THR A 149 -0.14 -4.56 -12.51
C THR A 149 0.73 -5.82 -12.61
N PHE A 150 1.91 -5.71 -13.20
CA PHE A 150 2.83 -6.86 -13.32
C PHE A 150 3.41 -7.27 -11.96
N SER A 151 3.64 -6.33 -11.05
CA SER A 151 3.96 -6.64 -9.65
C SER A 151 2.85 -7.45 -8.98
N ALA A 152 1.58 -7.11 -9.20
CA ALA A 152 0.44 -7.86 -8.70
C ALA A 152 0.39 -9.30 -9.26
N PHE A 153 0.73 -9.49 -10.53
CA PHE A 153 0.84 -10.82 -11.14
C PHE A 153 1.96 -11.65 -10.50
N LEU A 154 3.13 -11.07 -10.34
CA LEU A 154 4.26 -11.72 -9.65
C LEU A 154 3.91 -12.07 -8.20
N ARG A 155 3.19 -11.18 -7.47
CA ARG A 155 2.69 -11.45 -6.10
C ARG A 155 1.74 -12.65 -6.10
N ALA A 156 0.79 -12.70 -7.02
CA ALA A 156 -0.15 -13.81 -7.13
C ALA A 156 0.57 -15.16 -7.37
N HIS A 157 1.71 -15.15 -8.06
CA HIS A 157 2.57 -16.32 -8.26
C HIS A 157 3.61 -16.54 -7.14
N ALA A 158 3.47 -15.82 -6.01
CA ALA A 158 4.39 -15.89 -4.86
C ALA A 158 5.87 -15.57 -5.19
N LYS A 159 6.13 -14.77 -6.25
CA LYS A 159 7.48 -14.37 -6.69
C LYS A 159 7.96 -13.08 -5.98
N MET A 160 7.80 -13.01 -4.66
CA MET A 160 8.08 -11.80 -3.87
C MET A 160 9.55 -11.37 -3.93
N LEU A 161 10.49 -12.32 -3.96
CA LEU A 161 11.91 -12.01 -4.03
C LEU A 161 12.27 -11.22 -5.29
N VAL A 162 11.66 -11.58 -6.42
CA VAL A 162 11.90 -10.90 -7.70
C VAL A 162 11.42 -9.44 -7.63
N ILE A 163 10.25 -9.21 -7.00
CA ILE A 163 9.72 -7.86 -6.81
C ILE A 163 10.64 -7.04 -5.92
N MET A 164 11.07 -7.60 -4.79
CA MET A 164 12.00 -6.93 -3.86
C MET A 164 13.30 -6.51 -4.55
N LEU A 165 13.93 -7.43 -5.30
CA LEU A 165 15.17 -7.14 -6.01
C LEU A 165 14.99 -6.07 -7.08
N SER A 166 13.88 -6.14 -7.84
CA SER A 166 13.54 -5.11 -8.84
C SER A 166 13.32 -3.77 -8.18
N THR A 167 12.57 -3.71 -7.06
CA THR A 167 12.34 -2.47 -6.31
C THR A 167 13.65 -1.89 -5.77
N GLY A 168 14.54 -2.74 -5.24
CA GLY A 168 15.86 -2.31 -4.79
C GLY A 168 16.69 -1.69 -5.92
N ALA A 169 16.70 -2.31 -7.10
CA ALA A 169 17.39 -1.77 -8.27
C ALA A 169 16.78 -0.43 -8.74
N ILE A 170 15.45 -0.34 -8.80
CA ILE A 170 14.74 0.90 -9.16
C ILE A 170 15.08 2.02 -8.17
N ASN A 171 15.12 1.73 -6.88
CA ASN A 171 15.45 2.70 -5.84
C ASN A 171 16.89 3.21 -5.97
N LEU A 172 17.83 2.33 -6.30
CA LEU A 172 19.21 2.73 -6.56
C LEU A 172 19.31 3.65 -7.79
N ILE A 173 18.61 3.29 -8.88
CA ILE A 173 18.53 4.13 -10.09
C ILE A 173 17.90 5.49 -9.75
N ASN A 174 16.90 5.53 -8.87
CA ASN A 174 16.25 6.78 -8.45
C ASN A 174 17.22 7.69 -7.69
N ILE A 175 17.98 7.17 -6.72
CA ILE A 175 18.96 7.94 -5.96
C ILE A 175 20.04 8.50 -6.89
N VAL A 176 20.58 7.69 -7.80
CA VAL A 176 21.57 8.13 -8.79
C VAL A 176 20.98 9.17 -9.74
N GLY A 177 19.78 8.92 -10.26
CA GLY A 177 19.07 9.85 -11.14
C GLY A 177 18.75 11.18 -10.46
N ASN A 178 18.25 11.16 -9.23
CA ASN A 178 18.01 12.36 -8.45
C ASN A 178 19.29 13.16 -8.23
N THR A 179 20.39 12.48 -7.88
CA THR A 179 21.68 13.12 -7.69
C THR A 179 22.16 13.80 -8.98
N ALA A 180 21.99 13.13 -10.12
CA ALA A 180 22.40 13.68 -11.42
C ALA A 180 21.52 14.86 -11.87
N PHE A 181 20.19 14.75 -11.77
CA PHE A 181 19.27 15.74 -12.36
C PHE A 181 18.88 16.86 -11.39
N ILE A 182 18.84 16.63 -10.06
CA ILE A 182 18.56 17.71 -9.11
C ILE A 182 19.75 18.65 -8.98
N TYR A 183 20.97 18.09 -8.83
CA TYR A 183 22.16 18.87 -8.57
C TYR A 183 23.02 19.19 -9.81
N GLY A 184 22.73 18.56 -10.94
CA GLY A 184 23.48 18.79 -12.17
C GLY A 184 24.88 18.19 -12.14
N LEU A 185 25.02 16.89 -11.79
CA LEU A 185 26.32 16.23 -11.79
C LEU A 185 26.74 15.74 -13.19
N GLY A 186 27.98 16.02 -13.55
CA GLY A 186 28.56 15.68 -14.84
C GLY A 186 28.02 16.58 -15.96
N PRO A 187 27.64 16.03 -17.13
CA PRO A 187 27.12 16.82 -18.26
C PRO A 187 25.65 17.23 -18.11
N MET A 188 24.97 16.87 -16.99
CA MET A 188 23.56 17.11 -16.81
C MET A 188 23.31 18.52 -16.25
N PRO A 189 22.30 19.24 -16.77
CA PRO A 189 21.92 20.53 -16.22
C PRO A 189 21.26 20.38 -14.85
N GLN A 190 21.43 21.37 -13.99
CA GLN A 190 20.75 21.43 -12.69
C GLN A 190 19.28 21.81 -12.91
N LEU A 191 18.37 20.84 -12.72
CA LEU A 191 16.95 20.99 -13.02
C LEU A 191 16.05 21.07 -11.76
N GLY A 192 16.61 20.90 -10.57
CA GLY A 192 15.86 20.98 -9.32
C GLY A 192 14.64 20.04 -9.26
N ALA A 193 13.44 20.61 -9.01
CA ALA A 193 12.19 19.84 -8.95
C ALA A 193 11.86 19.09 -10.27
N ALA A 194 12.10 19.72 -11.42
CA ALA A 194 11.92 19.07 -12.73
C ALA A 194 12.88 17.88 -12.91
N GLY A 195 14.11 18.00 -12.39
CA GLY A 195 15.09 16.91 -12.36
C GLY A 195 14.61 15.70 -11.56
N ALA A 196 14.03 15.92 -10.37
CA ALA A 196 13.41 14.87 -9.58
C ALA A 196 12.24 14.19 -10.33
N ALA A 197 11.42 14.97 -11.07
CA ALA A 197 10.32 14.44 -11.87
C ALA A 197 10.83 13.55 -13.02
N ILE A 198 11.89 13.97 -13.72
CA ILE A 198 12.52 13.20 -14.79
C ILE A 198 13.09 11.89 -14.24
N SER A 199 13.85 11.94 -13.14
CA SER A 199 14.40 10.76 -12.46
C SER A 199 13.30 9.78 -12.11
N THR A 200 12.23 10.25 -11.45
CA THR A 200 11.06 9.44 -11.09
C THR A 200 10.39 8.80 -12.31
N SER A 201 10.26 9.54 -13.41
CA SER A 201 9.64 9.05 -14.65
C SER A 201 10.50 7.98 -15.32
N ILE A 202 11.82 8.15 -15.34
CA ILE A 202 12.77 7.13 -15.81
C ILE A 202 12.65 5.87 -14.96
N CYS A 203 12.63 6.02 -13.62
CA CYS A 203 12.50 4.90 -12.68
C CYS A 203 11.19 4.12 -12.89
N ARG A 204 10.06 4.80 -13.12
CA ARG A 204 8.78 4.15 -13.43
C ARG A 204 8.82 3.38 -14.74
N THR A 205 9.48 3.93 -15.75
CA THR A 205 9.64 3.28 -17.06
C THR A 205 10.55 2.05 -16.96
N VAL A 206 11.70 2.19 -16.35
CA VAL A 206 12.63 1.07 -16.11
C VAL A 206 11.96 0.01 -15.22
N GLY A 207 11.29 0.44 -14.16
CA GLY A 207 10.55 -0.45 -13.25
C GLY A 207 9.45 -1.24 -13.97
N MET A 208 8.69 -0.60 -14.85
CA MET A 208 7.72 -1.27 -15.71
C MET A 208 8.38 -2.35 -16.56
N LEU A 209 9.45 -2.02 -17.27
CA LEU A 209 10.17 -2.97 -18.12
C LEU A 209 10.74 -4.14 -17.32
N MET A 210 11.31 -3.86 -16.14
CA MET A 210 11.84 -4.91 -15.24
C MET A 210 10.72 -5.84 -14.77
N MET A 211 9.56 -5.32 -14.36
CA MET A 211 8.43 -6.14 -13.88
C MET A 211 7.82 -6.97 -15.03
N ILE A 212 7.71 -6.40 -16.23
CA ILE A 212 7.25 -7.13 -17.43
C ILE A 212 8.23 -8.28 -17.76
N PHE A 213 9.51 -7.96 -17.84
CA PHE A 213 10.56 -8.96 -18.12
C PHE A 213 10.54 -10.05 -17.05
N ALA A 214 10.55 -9.68 -15.78
CA ALA A 214 10.51 -10.62 -14.66
C ALA A 214 9.28 -11.54 -14.72
N PHE A 215 8.10 -11.00 -15.05
CA PHE A 215 6.88 -11.77 -15.15
C PHE A 215 6.98 -12.84 -16.26
N PHE A 216 7.31 -12.46 -17.47
CA PHE A 216 7.40 -13.42 -18.58
C PHE A 216 8.56 -14.41 -18.43
N HIS A 217 9.63 -14.06 -17.71
CA HIS A 217 10.74 -14.96 -17.45
C HIS A 217 10.46 -15.96 -16.33
N THR A 218 9.72 -15.56 -15.29
CA THR A 218 9.52 -16.39 -14.07
C THR A 218 8.19 -17.15 -14.06
N VAL A 219 7.20 -16.71 -14.81
CA VAL A 219 5.87 -17.34 -14.88
C VAL A 219 5.76 -18.12 -16.19
N GLN A 220 5.83 -19.45 -16.08
CA GLN A 220 5.72 -20.32 -17.24
C GLN A 220 4.36 -20.21 -17.92
N ASN A 221 4.37 -20.18 -19.25
CA ASN A 221 3.17 -20.11 -20.10
C ASN A 221 2.30 -18.87 -19.86
N ALA A 222 2.84 -17.80 -19.28
CA ALA A 222 2.11 -16.55 -19.11
C ALA A 222 1.82 -15.92 -20.49
N ARG A 223 0.55 -15.60 -20.75
CA ARG A 223 0.10 -14.96 -21.99
C ARG A 223 -0.78 -13.75 -21.65
N VAL A 224 -0.51 -12.64 -22.33
CA VAL A 224 -1.33 -11.44 -22.32
C VAL A 224 -1.72 -11.17 -23.76
N SER A 225 -2.98 -11.38 -24.11
CA SER A 225 -3.45 -11.25 -25.48
C SER A 225 -4.87 -10.74 -25.53
N LEU A 226 -5.12 -9.70 -26.30
CA LEU A 226 -6.45 -9.13 -26.52
C LEU A 226 -7.44 -10.13 -27.13
N LYS A 227 -6.94 -11.16 -27.83
CA LYS A 227 -7.80 -12.22 -28.40
C LYS A 227 -8.55 -13.00 -27.33
N VAL A 228 -7.97 -13.15 -26.13
CA VAL A 228 -8.57 -13.89 -25.01
C VAL A 228 -9.78 -13.16 -24.42
N LEU A 229 -9.94 -11.87 -24.70
CA LEU A 229 -11.12 -11.08 -24.31
C LEU A 229 -12.28 -11.16 -25.32
N ARG A 230 -12.22 -12.03 -26.28
CA ARG A 230 -13.33 -12.25 -27.26
C ARG A 230 -13.95 -13.64 -27.03
N PRO A 231 -15.25 -13.75 -26.62
CA PRO A 231 -16.16 -12.66 -26.26
C PRO A 231 -15.76 -11.95 -24.96
N PHE A 232 -16.14 -10.66 -24.82
CA PHE A 232 -15.73 -9.85 -23.68
C PHE A 232 -16.23 -10.41 -22.35
N PRO A 233 -15.37 -10.68 -21.34
CA PRO A 233 -15.71 -11.38 -20.13
C PRO A 233 -16.40 -10.46 -19.11
N THR A 234 -17.63 -10.05 -19.36
CA THR A 234 -18.41 -9.13 -18.51
C THR A 234 -18.56 -9.63 -17.08
N GLY A 235 -18.65 -10.95 -16.87
CA GLY A 235 -18.70 -11.55 -15.54
C GLY A 235 -17.41 -11.34 -14.73
N LEU A 236 -16.26 -11.49 -15.38
CA LEU A 236 -14.96 -11.19 -14.74
C LEU A 236 -14.81 -9.70 -14.44
N LEU A 237 -15.23 -8.82 -15.36
CA LEU A 237 -15.19 -7.38 -15.13
C LEU A 237 -16.06 -6.98 -13.93
N LYS A 238 -17.32 -7.47 -13.86
CA LYS A 238 -18.20 -7.21 -12.70
C LYS A 238 -17.56 -7.67 -11.39
N ARG A 239 -16.94 -8.84 -11.38
CA ARG A 239 -16.25 -9.37 -10.21
C ARG A 239 -15.03 -8.52 -9.85
N PHE A 240 -14.26 -8.09 -10.85
CA PHE A 240 -13.10 -7.22 -10.70
C PHE A 240 -13.48 -5.89 -10.04
N LEU A 241 -14.51 -5.23 -10.57
CA LEU A 241 -15.04 -3.98 -10.01
C LEU A 241 -15.69 -4.20 -8.63
N GLY A 242 -16.35 -5.35 -8.42
CA GLY A 242 -16.96 -5.72 -7.15
C GLY A 242 -15.96 -5.94 -6.02
N ILE A 243 -14.71 -6.26 -6.34
CA ILE A 243 -13.59 -6.35 -5.38
C ILE A 243 -12.89 -4.98 -5.26
N GLY A 244 -12.54 -4.39 -6.40
CA GLY A 244 -11.72 -3.18 -6.46
C GLY A 244 -12.43 -1.95 -5.90
N LEU A 245 -13.63 -1.62 -6.38
CA LEU A 245 -14.31 -0.38 -5.99
C LEU A 245 -14.58 -0.27 -4.48
N PRO A 246 -15.09 -1.31 -3.77
CA PRO A 246 -15.25 -1.22 -2.33
C PRO A 246 -13.92 -1.04 -1.59
N ALA A 247 -12.87 -1.79 -1.97
CA ALA A 247 -11.55 -1.68 -1.35
C ALA A 247 -10.91 -0.28 -1.58
N GLY A 248 -11.11 0.29 -2.77
CA GLY A 248 -10.69 1.66 -3.08
C GLY A 248 -11.42 2.71 -2.26
N GLY A 249 -12.74 2.56 -2.15
CA GLY A 249 -13.60 3.43 -1.33
C GLY A 249 -13.20 3.41 0.15
N GLU A 250 -12.84 2.24 0.70
CA GLU A 250 -12.33 2.11 2.06
C GLU A 250 -11.00 2.88 2.23
N GLY A 251 -10.07 2.71 1.30
CA GLY A 251 -8.79 3.41 1.34
C GLY A 251 -8.93 4.94 1.29
N LEU A 252 -9.82 5.46 0.44
CA LEU A 252 -10.14 6.89 0.40
C LEU A 252 -10.78 7.37 1.70
N SER A 253 -11.76 6.61 2.22
CA SER A 253 -12.42 6.89 3.50
C SER A 253 -11.41 6.93 4.65
N TYR A 254 -10.47 5.99 4.68
CA TYR A 254 -9.40 5.95 5.68
C TYR A 254 -8.54 7.21 5.62
N ASN A 255 -8.07 7.63 4.45
CA ASN A 255 -7.28 8.85 4.31
C ASN A 255 -8.04 10.10 4.75
N LEU A 256 -9.34 10.20 4.41
CA LEU A 256 -10.19 11.30 4.84
C LEU A 256 -10.38 11.31 6.37
N SER A 257 -10.63 10.16 6.98
CA SER A 257 -10.80 10.06 8.43
C SER A 257 -9.52 10.42 9.19
N GLN A 258 -8.36 10.01 8.68
CA GLN A 258 -7.06 10.38 9.25
C GLN A 258 -6.78 11.88 9.13
N SER A 259 -7.12 12.49 7.98
CA SER A 259 -7.00 13.94 7.79
C SER A 259 -7.93 14.71 8.75
N THR A 260 -9.17 14.25 8.92
CA THR A 260 -10.13 14.85 9.87
C THR A 260 -9.64 14.73 11.31
N SER A 261 -9.11 13.57 11.68
CA SER A 261 -8.52 13.36 13.00
C SER A 261 -7.31 14.26 13.26
N LEU A 262 -6.50 14.52 12.22
CA LEU A 262 -5.36 15.43 12.35
C LEU A 262 -5.81 16.87 12.67
N VAL A 263 -6.98 17.31 12.15
CA VAL A 263 -7.53 18.63 12.48
C VAL A 263 -7.74 18.75 13.99
N PHE A 264 -8.29 17.72 14.65
CA PHE A 264 -8.49 17.75 16.11
C PHE A 264 -7.16 17.78 16.88
N VAL A 265 -6.15 17.04 16.40
CA VAL A 265 -4.81 17.07 17.02
C VAL A 265 -4.16 18.44 16.86
N ASN A 266 -4.37 19.12 15.72
CA ASN A 266 -3.87 20.48 15.49
C ASN A 266 -4.45 21.49 16.51
N LEU A 267 -5.71 21.30 16.95
CA LEU A 267 -6.33 22.13 17.99
C LEU A 267 -5.67 21.97 19.37
N MET A 268 -4.95 20.86 19.61
CA MET A 268 -4.24 20.61 20.88
C MET A 268 -2.87 21.31 20.94
N GLY A 269 -2.44 21.92 19.85
CA GLY A 269 -1.19 22.66 19.77
C GLY A 269 -0.04 21.91 19.14
N THR A 270 1.03 22.65 18.85
CA THR A 270 2.18 22.16 18.07
C THR A 270 2.87 20.95 18.72
N PHE A 271 2.98 20.94 20.07
CA PHE A 271 3.62 19.83 20.79
C PHE A 271 2.88 18.49 20.56
N ALA A 272 1.55 18.50 20.50
CA ALA A 272 0.76 17.30 20.29
C ALA A 272 0.93 16.76 18.85
N VAL A 273 0.95 17.66 17.86
CA VAL A 273 1.19 17.32 16.46
C VAL A 273 2.58 16.70 16.28
N THR A 274 3.60 17.34 16.86
CA THR A 274 4.99 16.88 16.81
C THR A 274 5.13 15.50 17.46
N THR A 275 4.55 15.33 18.65
CA THR A 275 4.53 14.04 19.35
C THR A 275 3.90 12.95 18.49
N ARG A 276 2.72 13.23 17.90
CA ARG A 276 2.04 12.28 17.01
C ARG A 276 2.92 11.87 15.83
N MET A 277 3.58 12.85 15.18
CA MET A 277 4.45 12.56 14.03
C MET A 277 5.56 11.58 14.38
N TYR A 278 6.25 11.79 15.52
CA TYR A 278 7.31 10.89 15.96
C TYR A 278 6.78 9.50 16.35
N CYS A 279 5.70 9.43 17.11
CA CYS A 279 5.10 8.15 17.49
C CYS A 279 4.64 7.33 16.27
N VAL A 280 4.00 7.96 15.28
CA VAL A 280 3.59 7.31 14.03
C VAL A 280 4.80 6.80 13.26
N MET A 281 5.91 7.54 13.22
CA MET A 281 7.14 7.11 12.55
C MET A 281 7.69 5.81 13.16
N PHE A 282 7.67 5.67 14.49
CA PHE A 282 8.10 4.43 15.16
C PHE A 282 7.10 3.28 14.96
N ALA A 283 5.80 3.56 15.08
CA ALA A 283 4.74 2.59 14.85
C ALA A 283 4.73 2.04 13.42
N GLN A 284 5.24 2.81 12.44
CA GLN A 284 5.30 2.41 11.04
C GLN A 284 6.09 1.11 10.82
N VAL A 285 7.09 0.82 11.65
CA VAL A 285 7.87 -0.44 11.57
C VAL A 285 6.98 -1.65 11.86
N CYS A 286 6.16 -1.59 12.93
CA CYS A 286 5.20 -2.64 13.27
C CYS A 286 4.14 -2.80 12.16
N TYR A 287 3.61 -1.67 11.67
CA TYR A 287 2.64 -1.66 10.58
C TYR A 287 3.19 -2.32 9.31
N MET A 288 4.43 -2.02 8.91
CA MET A 288 5.05 -2.64 7.73
C MET A 288 5.22 -4.14 7.87
N LEU A 289 5.62 -4.61 9.05
CA LEU A 289 5.77 -6.03 9.30
C LEU A 289 4.43 -6.77 9.15
N ILE A 290 3.38 -6.30 9.84
CA ILE A 290 2.09 -6.97 9.78
C ILE A 290 1.44 -6.84 8.39
N ASN A 291 1.68 -5.73 7.68
CA ASN A 291 1.23 -5.56 6.30
C ASN A 291 1.91 -6.57 5.35
N ALA A 292 3.22 -6.78 5.48
CA ALA A 292 3.95 -7.79 4.71
C ALA A 292 3.43 -9.20 4.98
N VAL A 293 3.21 -9.53 6.24
CA VAL A 293 2.61 -10.81 6.67
C VAL A 293 1.23 -11.00 6.08
N SER A 294 0.37 -9.98 6.15
CA SER A 294 -1.00 -10.03 5.65
C SER A 294 -1.06 -10.24 4.14
N GLN A 295 -0.18 -9.60 3.39
CA GLN A 295 -0.08 -9.81 1.94
C GLN A 295 0.34 -11.24 1.60
N ALA A 296 1.31 -11.80 2.31
CA ALA A 296 1.79 -13.16 2.07
C ALA A 296 0.70 -14.21 2.39
N VAL A 297 0.03 -14.09 3.55
CA VAL A 297 -1.02 -15.05 3.94
C VAL A 297 -2.26 -14.94 3.06
N ALA A 298 -2.66 -13.73 2.64
CA ALA A 298 -3.83 -13.53 1.78
C ALA A 298 -3.69 -14.29 0.44
N ILE A 299 -2.49 -14.34 -0.13
CA ILE A 299 -2.24 -15.12 -1.34
C ILE A 299 -2.43 -16.62 -1.07
N VAL A 300 -1.85 -17.15 0.01
CA VAL A 300 -1.99 -18.55 0.40
C VAL A 300 -3.45 -18.91 0.66
N VAL A 301 -4.18 -18.05 1.36
CA VAL A 301 -5.63 -18.19 1.59
C VAL A 301 -6.40 -18.18 0.26
N GLY A 302 -6.06 -17.29 -0.66
CA GLY A 302 -6.65 -17.25 -2.00
C GLY A 302 -6.49 -18.57 -2.76
N TYR A 303 -5.30 -19.17 -2.74
CA TYR A 303 -5.05 -20.49 -3.32
C TYR A 303 -5.83 -21.60 -2.63
N CYS A 304 -5.90 -21.61 -1.30
CA CYS A 304 -6.70 -22.58 -0.55
C CYS A 304 -8.18 -22.51 -0.94
N VAL A 305 -8.73 -21.31 -1.03
CA VAL A 305 -10.14 -21.09 -1.41
C VAL A 305 -10.39 -21.54 -2.85
N GLY A 306 -9.47 -21.22 -3.78
CA GLY A 306 -9.54 -21.71 -5.14
C GLY A 306 -9.52 -23.24 -5.23
N ALA A 307 -8.70 -23.89 -4.43
CA ALA A 307 -8.61 -25.34 -4.31
C ALA A 307 -9.77 -25.96 -3.48
N LYS A 308 -10.68 -25.16 -2.93
CA LYS A 308 -11.77 -25.56 -2.01
C LYS A 308 -11.28 -26.21 -0.69
N ASP A 309 -10.03 -25.96 -0.30
CA ASP A 309 -9.46 -26.40 0.97
C ASP A 309 -9.62 -25.31 2.03
N PHE A 310 -10.85 -25.14 2.51
CA PHE A 310 -11.22 -24.12 3.50
C PHE A 310 -10.58 -24.35 4.86
N ASP A 311 -10.34 -25.63 5.23
CA ASP A 311 -9.72 -25.96 6.50
C ASP A 311 -8.24 -25.58 6.52
N GLN A 312 -7.56 -25.71 5.39
CA GLN A 312 -6.19 -25.22 5.24
C GLN A 312 -6.14 -23.68 5.28
N ALA A 313 -7.11 -23.00 4.66
CA ALA A 313 -7.23 -21.54 4.73
C ALA A 313 -7.36 -21.06 6.19
N ASP A 314 -8.26 -21.71 6.96
CA ASP A 314 -8.45 -21.38 8.38
C ASP A 314 -7.18 -21.65 9.20
N ARG A 315 -6.55 -22.81 9.00
CA ARG A 315 -5.28 -23.14 9.69
C ARG A 315 -4.19 -22.12 9.42
N GLN A 316 -4.03 -21.66 8.16
CA GLN A 316 -3.00 -20.68 7.82
C GLN A 316 -3.30 -19.30 8.41
N ASN A 317 -4.55 -18.86 8.40
CA ASN A 317 -4.98 -17.63 9.04
C ASN A 317 -4.60 -17.59 10.52
N TRP A 318 -5.03 -18.62 11.28
CA TRP A 318 -4.73 -18.68 12.72
C TRP A 318 -3.25 -18.91 13.04
N LYS A 319 -2.55 -19.69 12.22
CA LYS A 319 -1.11 -19.90 12.38
C LYS A 319 -0.34 -18.59 12.26
N VAL A 320 -0.68 -17.78 11.27
CA VAL A 320 -0.01 -16.48 11.05
C VAL A 320 -0.28 -15.55 12.23
N LEU A 321 -1.52 -15.40 12.66
CA LEU A 321 -1.87 -14.56 13.79
C LEU A 321 -1.16 -15.00 15.07
N LYS A 322 -1.19 -16.29 15.40
CA LYS A 322 -0.50 -16.84 16.59
C LYS A 322 1.02 -16.64 16.56
N THR A 323 1.61 -16.56 15.38
CA THR A 323 3.06 -16.43 15.23
C THR A 323 3.52 -14.98 15.20
N PHE A 324 2.86 -14.13 14.39
CA PHE A 324 3.35 -12.77 14.14
C PHE A 324 2.79 -11.74 15.11
N THR A 325 1.60 -11.95 15.69
CA THR A 325 1.07 -11.04 16.72
C THR A 325 2.03 -10.90 17.91
N PRO A 326 2.53 -12.01 18.54
CA PRO A 326 3.50 -11.86 19.62
C PRO A 326 4.78 -11.16 19.18
N ILE A 327 5.28 -11.42 17.97
CA ILE A 327 6.49 -10.77 17.46
C ILE A 327 6.28 -9.27 17.33
N THR A 328 5.16 -8.85 16.74
CA THR A 328 4.84 -7.42 16.57
C THR A 328 4.64 -6.73 17.92
N LEU A 329 3.96 -7.42 18.88
CA LEU A 329 3.79 -6.90 20.24
C LEU A 329 5.12 -6.76 20.98
N ILE A 330 6.06 -7.69 20.82
CA ILE A 330 7.40 -7.57 21.41
C ILE A 330 8.12 -6.36 20.81
N ILE A 331 8.06 -6.16 19.50
CA ILE A 331 8.66 -4.98 18.84
C ILE A 331 8.02 -3.70 19.38
N ALA A 332 6.69 -3.63 19.45
CA ALA A 332 5.99 -2.46 19.99
C ALA A 332 6.33 -2.21 21.46
N ALA A 333 6.42 -3.25 22.29
CA ALA A 333 6.81 -3.14 23.69
C ALA A 333 8.27 -2.64 23.83
N VAL A 334 9.20 -3.14 23.02
CA VAL A 334 10.58 -2.66 22.99
C VAL A 334 10.62 -1.17 22.60
N LEU A 335 9.88 -0.77 21.56
CA LEU A 335 9.78 0.64 21.17
C LEU A 335 9.16 1.51 22.27
N ALA A 336 8.18 1.00 23.01
CA ALA A 336 7.58 1.72 24.14
C ALA A 336 8.54 1.84 25.33
N VAL A 337 9.28 0.80 25.68
CA VAL A 337 10.30 0.83 26.75
C VAL A 337 11.43 1.82 26.42
N PHE A 338 11.89 1.80 25.17
CA PHE A 338 12.94 2.70 24.69
C PHE A 338 12.41 4.02 24.12
N SER A 339 11.13 4.36 24.35
CA SER A 339 10.50 5.56 23.77
C SER A 339 11.19 6.86 24.22
N GLN A 340 11.65 6.95 25.45
CA GLN A 340 12.36 8.14 25.95
C GLN A 340 13.65 8.44 25.15
N PRO A 341 14.64 7.53 25.06
CA PRO A 341 15.84 7.80 24.26
C PRO A 341 15.52 7.97 22.76
N LEU A 342 14.55 7.24 22.23
CA LEU A 342 14.15 7.38 20.82
C LEU A 342 13.55 8.76 20.52
N LEU A 343 12.65 9.27 21.37
CA LEU A 343 12.05 10.58 21.21
C LEU A 343 13.07 11.70 21.42
N SER A 344 14.01 11.53 22.35
CA SER A 344 15.07 12.53 22.60
C SER A 344 16.06 12.69 21.44
N LEU A 345 16.13 11.74 20.51
CA LEU A 345 16.89 11.92 19.25
C LEU A 345 16.26 12.98 18.33
N PHE A 346 14.96 13.24 18.47
CA PHE A 346 14.20 14.10 17.57
C PHE A 346 13.71 15.39 18.23
N SER A 347 13.57 15.41 19.56
CA SER A 347 13.10 16.58 20.29
C SER A 347 13.74 16.67 21.67
N SER A 348 14.13 17.91 22.06
CA SER A 348 14.57 18.23 23.41
C SER A 348 13.43 18.75 24.31
N ASP A 349 12.21 18.86 23.80
CA ASP A 349 11.04 19.36 24.52
C ASP A 349 10.52 18.30 25.49
N PRO A 350 10.54 18.57 26.82
CA PRO A 350 10.06 17.62 27.82
C PRO A 350 8.58 17.25 27.67
N GLN A 351 7.75 18.18 27.16
CA GLN A 351 6.33 17.93 26.94
C GLN A 351 6.09 16.92 25.81
N VAL A 352 6.86 17.04 24.72
CA VAL A 352 6.83 16.10 23.59
C VAL A 352 7.26 14.70 24.04
N ILE A 353 8.34 14.62 24.82
CA ILE A 353 8.85 13.34 25.31
C ILE A 353 7.87 12.68 26.28
N ALA A 354 7.35 13.42 27.26
CA ALA A 354 6.42 12.88 28.27
C ALA A 354 5.10 12.43 27.66
N LEU A 355 4.54 13.17 26.69
CA LEU A 355 3.35 12.77 25.97
C LEU A 355 3.64 11.57 25.06
N GLY A 356 4.77 11.58 24.36
CA GLY A 356 5.17 10.51 23.46
C GLY A 356 5.34 9.17 24.17
N GLN A 357 5.91 9.14 25.37
CA GLN A 357 6.01 7.92 26.17
C GLN A 357 4.63 7.32 26.47
N LYS A 358 3.63 8.15 26.84
CA LYS A 358 2.26 7.70 27.09
C LYS A 358 1.61 7.17 25.82
N VAL A 359 1.79 7.86 24.70
CA VAL A 359 1.26 7.43 23.39
C VAL A 359 1.86 6.10 22.97
N MET A 360 3.18 5.89 23.13
CA MET A 360 3.85 4.64 22.79
C MET A 360 3.38 3.44 23.62
N ILE A 361 2.97 3.65 24.89
CA ILE A 361 2.35 2.60 25.70
C ILE A 361 0.96 2.22 25.14
N VAL A 362 0.16 3.21 24.78
CA VAL A 362 -1.16 2.99 24.15
C VAL A 362 -1.00 2.30 22.80
N GLU A 363 0.06 2.60 22.05
CA GLU A 363 0.37 1.98 20.76
C GLU A 363 0.58 0.46 20.87
N VAL A 364 1.14 -0.04 21.98
CA VAL A 364 1.26 -1.50 22.21
C VAL A 364 -0.11 -2.18 22.25
N ILE A 365 -1.09 -1.52 22.90
CA ILE A 365 -2.47 -2.05 22.96
C ILE A 365 -3.12 -1.98 21.58
N LEU A 366 -2.88 -0.90 20.85
CA LEU A 366 -3.39 -0.70 19.50
C LEU A 366 -2.83 -1.74 18.52
N GLU A 367 -1.54 -2.10 18.65
CA GLU A 367 -0.90 -3.11 17.80
C GLU A 367 -1.56 -4.48 17.90
N LEU A 368 -2.10 -4.85 19.06
CA LEU A 368 -2.86 -6.08 19.19
C LEU A 368 -4.06 -6.09 18.23
N GLY A 369 -4.89 -5.04 18.28
CA GLY A 369 -6.03 -4.89 17.38
C GLY A 369 -5.61 -4.76 15.92
N ARG A 370 -4.57 -4.00 15.65
CA ARG A 370 -4.05 -3.77 14.29
C ARG A 370 -3.59 -5.07 13.63
N CYS A 371 -2.89 -5.95 14.34
CA CYS A 371 -2.48 -7.25 13.82
C CYS A 371 -3.68 -8.08 13.35
N PHE A 372 -4.71 -8.20 14.19
CA PHE A 372 -5.91 -8.96 13.83
C PHE A 372 -6.70 -8.26 12.72
N ASN A 373 -6.87 -6.95 12.79
CA ASN A 373 -7.60 -6.18 11.80
C ASN A 373 -6.99 -6.34 10.40
N ILE A 374 -5.69 -6.03 10.23
CA ILE A 374 -5.03 -6.05 8.92
C ILE A 374 -5.03 -7.46 8.31
N VAL A 375 -4.69 -8.49 9.10
CA VAL A 375 -4.66 -9.88 8.60
C VAL A 375 -6.06 -10.35 8.24
N MET A 376 -7.07 -10.10 9.08
CA MET A 376 -8.44 -10.55 8.84
C MET A 376 -9.09 -9.84 7.65
N VAL A 377 -8.92 -8.53 7.51
CA VAL A 377 -9.43 -7.77 6.35
C VAL A 377 -8.87 -8.35 5.06
N ARG A 378 -7.54 -8.52 4.98
CA ARG A 378 -6.88 -9.08 3.79
C ARG A 378 -7.34 -10.49 3.48
N ASN A 379 -7.50 -11.34 4.50
CA ASN A 379 -7.97 -12.71 4.31
C ASN A 379 -9.46 -12.77 3.94
N LEU A 380 -10.33 -11.92 4.51
CA LEU A 380 -11.72 -11.79 4.09
C LEU A 380 -11.82 -11.31 2.62
N GLN A 381 -10.99 -10.36 2.23
CA GLN A 381 -10.89 -9.93 0.82
C GLN A 381 -10.40 -11.08 -0.08
N ALA A 382 -9.41 -11.85 0.36
CA ALA A 382 -8.86 -12.99 -0.38
C ALA A 382 -9.88 -14.13 -0.57
N VAL A 383 -10.82 -14.31 0.35
CA VAL A 383 -11.94 -15.27 0.22
C VAL A 383 -13.14 -14.70 -0.54
N GLY A 384 -13.08 -13.44 -0.99
CA GLY A 384 -14.14 -12.76 -1.74
C GLY A 384 -15.18 -12.03 -0.89
N ASP A 385 -15.08 -12.06 0.44
CA ASP A 385 -15.93 -11.24 1.33
C ASP A 385 -15.35 -9.83 1.47
N VAL A 386 -15.50 -9.02 0.41
CA VAL A 386 -14.93 -7.67 0.35
C VAL A 386 -15.87 -6.64 0.98
N ARG A 387 -17.18 -6.79 0.78
CA ARG A 387 -18.16 -5.76 1.18
C ARG A 387 -18.27 -5.62 2.69
N PHE A 388 -18.28 -6.74 3.42
CA PHE A 388 -18.44 -6.71 4.87
C PHE A 388 -17.29 -5.96 5.57
N PRO A 389 -15.99 -6.30 5.37
CA PRO A 389 -14.91 -5.58 6.02
C PRO A 389 -14.85 -4.11 5.61
N VAL A 390 -15.19 -3.77 4.37
CA VAL A 390 -15.24 -2.37 3.90
C VAL A 390 -16.32 -1.57 4.62
N LEU A 391 -17.55 -2.08 4.73
CA LEU A 391 -18.64 -1.39 5.42
C LEU A 391 -18.33 -1.20 6.90
N VAL A 392 -17.84 -2.25 7.57
CA VAL A 392 -17.43 -2.17 8.98
C VAL A 392 -16.25 -1.21 9.14
N GLY A 393 -15.27 -1.26 8.24
CA GLY A 393 -14.12 -0.37 8.22
C GLY A 393 -14.54 1.09 8.14
N ILE A 394 -15.34 1.46 7.14
CA ILE A 394 -15.83 2.84 6.97
C ILE A 394 -16.65 3.29 8.19
N ALA A 395 -17.62 2.49 8.62
CA ALA A 395 -18.46 2.85 9.76
C ALA A 395 -17.63 3.07 11.03
N SER A 396 -16.68 2.18 11.34
CA SER A 396 -15.87 2.31 12.55
C SER A 396 -14.86 3.46 12.46
N GLN A 397 -14.28 3.72 11.29
CA GLN A 397 -13.38 4.88 11.06
C GLN A 397 -14.07 6.21 11.41
N TRP A 398 -15.32 6.38 11.01
CA TRP A 398 -16.05 7.64 11.23
C TRP A 398 -16.72 7.69 12.59
N ILE A 399 -17.40 6.64 13.02
CA ILE A 399 -18.15 6.64 14.28
C ILE A 399 -17.19 6.54 15.47
N VAL A 400 -16.25 5.61 15.45
CA VAL A 400 -15.33 5.39 16.56
C VAL A 400 -14.06 6.23 16.38
N GLY A 401 -13.38 6.15 15.24
CA GLY A 401 -12.12 6.86 15.03
C GLY A 401 -12.26 8.37 15.10
N VAL A 402 -13.17 8.96 14.32
CA VAL A 402 -13.40 10.41 14.29
C VAL A 402 -14.32 10.86 15.41
N GLY A 403 -15.44 10.15 15.67
CA GLY A 403 -16.43 10.53 16.66
C GLY A 403 -15.90 10.49 18.09
N VAL A 404 -15.19 9.44 18.48
CA VAL A 404 -14.56 9.33 19.81
C VAL A 404 -13.41 10.32 19.95
N ALA A 405 -12.62 10.54 18.89
CA ALA A 405 -11.57 11.56 18.90
C ALA A 405 -12.13 12.96 19.14
N TRP A 406 -13.30 13.28 18.54
CA TRP A 406 -14.00 14.54 18.76
C TRP A 406 -14.53 14.68 20.19
N LEU A 407 -15.13 13.61 20.74
CA LEU A 407 -15.76 13.65 22.06
C LEU A 407 -14.75 13.67 23.23
N LEU A 408 -13.67 12.91 23.12
CA LEU A 408 -12.77 12.63 24.24
C LEU A 408 -11.36 13.22 24.05
N GLY A 409 -11.05 13.77 22.90
CA GLY A 409 -9.67 14.14 22.54
C GLY A 409 -8.69 12.95 22.57
N ILE A 410 -9.22 11.72 22.68
CA ILE A 410 -8.44 10.47 22.75
C ILE A 410 -8.57 9.79 21.40
N HIS A 411 -7.43 9.60 20.77
CA HIS A 411 -7.37 8.93 19.47
C HIS A 411 -6.86 7.49 19.65
N PHE A 412 -7.45 6.53 18.91
CA PHE A 412 -6.81 5.35 18.35
C PHE A 412 -7.11 3.94 18.88
N ALA A 413 -7.02 3.66 20.18
CA ALA A 413 -6.99 2.27 20.63
C ALA A 413 -8.32 1.53 20.40
N LEU A 414 -9.45 2.24 20.35
CA LEU A 414 -10.77 1.60 20.31
C LEU A 414 -11.17 1.12 18.91
N ASP A 415 -10.86 1.89 17.86
CA ASP A 415 -11.30 1.59 16.49
C ASP A 415 -10.69 0.29 15.94
N GLU A 416 -9.38 0.14 16.00
CA GLU A 416 -8.67 -1.05 15.50
C GLU A 416 -9.05 -2.31 16.29
N ASN A 417 -9.16 -2.20 17.60
CA ASN A 417 -9.54 -3.32 18.45
C ASN A 417 -10.99 -3.75 18.24
N LEU A 418 -11.92 -2.80 18.05
CA LEU A 418 -13.31 -3.10 17.73
C LEU A 418 -13.42 -3.82 16.38
N ARG A 419 -12.75 -3.35 15.36
CA ARG A 419 -12.71 -4.00 14.04
C ARG A 419 -12.11 -5.40 14.13
N ALA A 420 -11.04 -5.56 14.90
CA ALA A 420 -10.41 -6.86 15.10
C ALA A 420 -11.41 -7.90 15.65
N VAL A 421 -12.17 -7.53 16.68
CA VAL A 421 -13.19 -8.42 17.27
C VAL A 421 -14.28 -8.78 16.25
N ILE A 422 -14.83 -7.81 15.55
CA ILE A 422 -15.88 -8.01 14.55
C ILE A 422 -15.39 -8.95 13.42
N PHE A 423 -14.17 -8.74 12.93
CA PHE A 423 -13.63 -9.56 11.84
C PHE A 423 -13.29 -10.98 12.29
N VAL A 424 -12.79 -11.17 13.53
CA VAL A 424 -12.60 -12.50 14.10
C VAL A 424 -13.93 -13.25 14.20
N ILE A 425 -15.00 -12.58 14.68
CA ILE A 425 -16.34 -13.20 14.76
C ILE A 425 -16.84 -13.55 13.35
N ARG A 426 -16.71 -12.65 12.38
CA ARG A 426 -17.11 -12.90 10.99
C ARG A 426 -16.38 -14.08 10.39
N TRP A 427 -15.07 -14.17 10.61
CA TRP A 427 -14.25 -15.29 10.14
C TRP A 427 -14.69 -16.61 10.78
N LYS A 428 -14.83 -16.67 12.12
CA LYS A 428 -15.25 -17.88 12.85
C LYS A 428 -16.63 -18.39 12.46
N ARG A 429 -17.58 -17.51 12.15
CA ARG A 429 -18.92 -17.90 11.69
C ARG A 429 -18.93 -18.65 10.35
N GLY A 430 -17.81 -18.68 9.63
CA GLY A 430 -17.63 -19.49 8.42
C GLY A 430 -18.48 -19.08 7.22
N GLY A 431 -19.20 -17.95 7.26
CA GLY A 431 -20.05 -17.49 6.15
C GLY A 431 -19.28 -17.27 4.83
N TRP A 432 -17.98 -17.00 4.93
CA TRP A 432 -17.07 -16.87 3.80
C TRP A 432 -16.86 -18.18 3.02
N ARG A 433 -17.08 -19.35 3.66
CA ARG A 433 -16.96 -20.68 3.01
C ARG A 433 -18.02 -20.91 1.93
N HIS A 434 -19.14 -20.17 1.97
CA HIS A 434 -20.27 -20.28 1.04
C HIS A 434 -20.25 -19.21 -0.06
N ILE A 435 -19.27 -18.31 -0.07
CA ILE A 435 -19.15 -17.29 -1.10
C ILE A 435 -18.68 -17.96 -2.40
N LYS A 436 -19.44 -17.78 -3.47
CA LYS A 436 -19.06 -18.29 -4.81
C LYS A 436 -17.84 -17.52 -5.30
N THR A 437 -16.68 -18.14 -5.20
CA THR A 437 -15.41 -17.52 -5.56
C THR A 437 -14.88 -17.97 -6.93
N VAL A 438 -15.15 -19.23 -7.33
CA VAL A 438 -14.68 -19.82 -8.60
C VAL A 438 -15.73 -20.81 -9.12
#